data_a44ec84da670b7ecac73c31378774f7c
#
_entry.id   a44ec84da670b7ecac73c31378774f7c
#
_cell.length_a   1.000
_cell.length_b   1.000
_cell.length_c   1.000
_cell.angle_alpha   90.00
_cell.angle_beta   90.00
_cell.angle_gamma   90.00
#
_symmetry.space_group_name_H-M   'P 1'
#
loop_
_entity.id
_entity.type
_entity.pdbx_description
1 polymer ?
#
loop_
_entity_poly.entity_id
_entity_poly.type
_entity_poly.pdbx_seq_one_letter_code
_entity_poly.pdbx_strand_id
1 'polypeptide(L)'
;MPIDLAIGLPPAHFGTQNKAFVRYFKRKEPIYFSYRDKLYSILIRDVQCYPQAFAAAAMMLGELATVPRALILDVGGFTADYLMLKNGHADLSTCDSLENGVILLYNRIRSKASSDLDVLLEETDVDAILLQGQGSSYGEEVAALVEYQAQEFVNDMLGAL
;
A
#
# COMPACT_ATOMS: atom_id res chain seq x y z
N MET A 1 1.62 2.46 -31.20
CA MET A 1 0.86 3.45 -30.40
C MET A 1 1.80 4.10 -29.39
N PRO A 2 1.98 5.43 -29.38
CA PRO A 2 2.73 6.11 -28.31
C PRO A 2 1.92 6.10 -27.00
N ILE A 3 2.60 5.88 -25.88
CA ILE A 3 2.03 5.94 -24.54
C ILE A 3 2.93 6.77 -23.62
N ASP A 4 2.33 7.47 -22.70
CA ASP A 4 3.00 8.10 -21.56
C ASP A 4 2.68 7.23 -20.34
N LEU A 5 3.72 6.82 -19.60
CA LEU A 5 3.63 5.83 -18.53
C LEU A 5 3.84 6.52 -17.19
N ALA A 6 2.87 6.34 -16.28
CA ALA A 6 3.03 6.69 -14.88
C ALA A 6 3.42 5.42 -14.09
N ILE A 7 4.47 5.53 -13.28
CA ILE A 7 4.98 4.43 -12.44
C ILE A 7 5.14 4.91 -11.00
N GLY A 8 5.10 3.98 -10.04
CA GLY A 8 5.28 4.27 -8.62
C GLY A 8 6.50 3.57 -8.05
N LEU A 9 7.14 4.21 -7.09
CA LEU A 9 8.15 3.63 -6.22
C LEU A 9 7.76 3.82 -4.76
N PRO A 10 8.08 2.87 -3.87
CA PRO A 10 7.97 3.09 -2.44
C PRO A 10 8.68 4.38 -2.03
N PRO A 11 8.13 5.16 -1.09
CA PRO A 11 8.72 6.42 -0.64
C PRO A 11 10.18 6.30 -0.24
N ALA A 12 10.55 5.24 0.49
CA ALA A 12 11.92 4.95 0.91
C ALA A 12 12.92 4.85 -0.26
N HIS A 13 12.48 4.41 -1.44
CA HIS A 13 13.32 4.21 -2.62
C HIS A 13 13.23 5.35 -3.65
N PHE A 14 12.19 6.19 -3.56
CA PHE A 14 11.92 7.20 -4.56
C PHE A 14 13.08 8.18 -4.75
N GLY A 15 13.64 8.69 -3.66
CA GLY A 15 14.74 9.68 -3.72
C GLY A 15 15.97 9.18 -4.48
N THR A 16 16.31 7.92 -4.33
CA THR A 16 17.55 7.33 -4.87
C THR A 16 17.36 6.64 -6.22
N GLN A 17 16.19 6.05 -6.47
CA GLN A 17 15.98 5.14 -7.60
C GLN A 17 15.11 5.70 -8.72
N ASN A 18 14.38 6.81 -8.53
CA ASN A 18 13.42 7.32 -9.51
C ASN A 18 14.02 7.53 -10.91
N LYS A 19 15.21 8.14 -11.00
CA LYS A 19 15.87 8.41 -12.28
C LYS A 19 16.28 7.14 -13.02
N ALA A 20 16.74 6.12 -12.29
CA ALA A 20 17.11 4.84 -12.86
C ALA A 20 15.86 4.08 -13.33
N PHE A 21 14.79 4.13 -12.55
CA PHE A 21 13.53 3.47 -12.83
C PHE A 21 12.84 4.09 -14.06
N VAL A 22 12.79 5.42 -14.17
CA VAL A 22 12.33 6.11 -15.38
C VAL A 22 13.11 5.68 -16.61
N ARG A 23 14.45 5.64 -16.53
CA ARG A 23 15.32 5.21 -17.65
C ARG A 23 15.10 3.76 -18.05
N TYR A 24 14.77 2.89 -17.11
CA TYR A 24 14.49 1.49 -17.38
C TYR A 24 13.27 1.30 -18.29
N PHE A 25 12.21 2.08 -18.09
CA PHE A 25 10.98 1.99 -18.89
C PHE A 25 11.00 2.82 -20.16
N LYS A 26 11.69 3.98 -20.18
CA LYS A 26 11.73 4.85 -21.36
C LYS A 26 12.40 4.17 -22.54
N ARG A 27 11.73 4.18 -23.70
CA ARG A 27 12.20 3.50 -24.92
C ARG A 27 12.39 4.51 -26.06
N LYS A 28 13.42 4.27 -26.87
CA LYS A 28 13.62 4.98 -28.15
C LYS A 28 12.91 4.27 -29.30
N GLU A 29 12.72 2.95 -29.16
CA GLU A 29 12.15 2.08 -30.19
C GLU A 29 10.84 1.45 -29.71
N PRO A 30 9.92 1.13 -30.63
CA PRO A 30 8.69 0.42 -30.30
C PRO A 30 8.97 -0.98 -29.73
N ILE A 31 8.16 -1.38 -28.78
CA ILE A 31 8.08 -2.74 -28.26
C ILE A 31 6.98 -3.47 -29.02
N TYR A 32 7.30 -4.64 -29.57
CA TYR A 32 6.36 -5.50 -30.26
C TYR A 32 6.06 -6.72 -29.40
N PHE A 33 4.78 -7.05 -29.25
CA PHE A 33 4.35 -8.22 -28.49
C PHE A 33 3.01 -8.75 -29.00
N SER A 34 2.71 -10.01 -28.71
CA SER A 34 1.42 -10.63 -29.00
C SER A 34 0.64 -10.80 -27.70
N TYR A 35 -0.65 -10.45 -27.75
CA TYR A 35 -1.59 -10.69 -26.67
C TYR A 35 -2.95 -11.11 -27.25
N ARG A 36 -3.47 -12.26 -26.80
CA ARG A 36 -4.71 -12.87 -27.34
C ARG A 36 -4.72 -12.93 -28.86
N ASP A 37 -3.66 -13.50 -29.44
CA ASP A 37 -3.45 -13.67 -30.89
C ASP A 37 -3.45 -12.38 -31.73
N LYS A 38 -3.33 -11.22 -31.09
CA LYS A 38 -3.19 -9.93 -31.75
C LYS A 38 -1.80 -9.36 -31.52
N LEU A 39 -1.20 -8.83 -32.60
CA LEU A 39 0.07 -8.13 -32.56
C LEU A 39 -0.13 -6.69 -32.12
N TYR A 40 0.69 -6.27 -31.20
CA TYR A 40 0.71 -4.89 -30.69
C TYR A 40 2.08 -4.27 -30.91
N SER A 41 2.06 -2.96 -31.13
CA SER A 41 3.27 -2.12 -31.16
C SER A 41 3.02 -0.91 -30.26
N ILE A 42 3.81 -0.76 -29.20
CA ILE A 42 3.76 0.38 -28.29
C ILE A 42 5.12 1.07 -28.23
N LEU A 43 5.11 2.39 -28.12
CA LEU A 43 6.30 3.19 -27.85
C LEU A 43 6.09 3.94 -26.54
N ILE A 44 6.88 3.63 -25.53
CA ILE A 44 6.88 4.36 -24.26
C ILE A 44 7.64 5.67 -24.48
N ARG A 45 6.89 6.73 -24.79
CA ARG A 45 7.43 8.03 -25.19
C ARG A 45 7.94 8.80 -23.99
N ASP A 46 7.14 8.83 -22.93
CA ASP A 46 7.48 9.50 -21.69
C ASP A 46 7.14 8.62 -20.48
N VAL A 47 7.89 8.83 -19.41
CA VAL A 47 7.74 8.07 -18.16
C VAL A 47 7.86 9.05 -17.01
N GLN A 48 6.81 9.07 -16.16
CA GLN A 48 6.78 9.86 -14.94
C GLN A 48 6.74 8.90 -13.75
N CYS A 49 7.62 9.14 -12.78
CA CYS A 49 7.70 8.35 -11.57
C CYS A 49 7.21 9.17 -10.37
N TYR A 50 6.34 8.56 -9.57
CA TYR A 50 5.77 9.17 -8.37
C TYR A 50 6.06 8.29 -7.14
N PRO A 51 6.12 8.88 -5.93
CA PRO A 51 6.06 8.07 -4.71
C PRO A 51 4.72 7.32 -4.65
N GLN A 52 4.73 6.08 -4.22
CA GLN A 52 3.50 5.36 -3.86
C GLN A 52 2.77 6.17 -2.77
N ALA A 53 1.47 5.97 -2.61
CA ALA A 53 0.58 6.82 -1.82
C ALA A 53 0.30 8.22 -2.41
N PHE A 54 1.23 8.86 -3.14
CA PHE A 54 0.98 10.17 -3.76
C PHE A 54 -0.16 10.12 -4.79
N ALA A 55 -0.27 9.02 -5.52
CA ALA A 55 -1.34 8.84 -6.52
C ALA A 55 -2.74 8.85 -5.87
N ALA A 56 -2.89 8.28 -4.67
CA ALA A 56 -4.14 8.33 -3.91
C ALA A 56 -4.47 9.77 -3.49
N ALA A 57 -3.45 10.54 -3.09
CA ALA A 57 -3.61 11.95 -2.74
C ALA A 57 -3.93 12.85 -3.93
N ALA A 58 -3.53 12.45 -5.14
CA ALA A 58 -3.67 13.30 -6.34
C ALA A 58 -5.12 13.72 -6.61
N MET A 59 -6.10 12.90 -6.27
CA MET A 59 -7.53 13.23 -6.40
C MET A 59 -8.02 14.24 -5.36
N MET A 60 -7.31 14.41 -4.26
CA MET A 60 -7.67 15.28 -3.12
C MET A 60 -6.70 16.46 -2.97
N LEU A 61 -5.78 16.69 -3.92
CA LEU A 61 -4.74 17.73 -3.78
C LEU A 61 -5.33 19.13 -3.57
N GLY A 62 -6.51 19.44 -4.14
CA GLY A 62 -7.18 20.70 -3.92
C GLY A 62 -7.56 20.93 -2.45
N GLU A 63 -8.06 19.91 -1.77
CA GLU A 63 -8.40 19.95 -0.35
C GLU A 63 -7.13 19.90 0.52
N LEU A 64 -6.21 19.02 0.18
CA LEU A 64 -4.95 18.84 0.91
C LEU A 64 -4.05 20.08 0.86
N ALA A 65 -4.14 20.89 -0.19
CA ALA A 65 -3.42 22.17 -0.29
C ALA A 65 -3.93 23.21 0.72
N THR A 66 -5.15 23.06 1.24
CA THR A 66 -5.73 23.98 2.23
C THR A 66 -5.26 23.72 3.66
N VAL A 67 -4.69 22.55 3.91
CA VAL A 67 -4.16 22.17 5.23
C VAL A 67 -2.63 22.30 5.27
N PRO A 68 -2.04 22.82 6.37
CA PRO A 68 -0.60 23.00 6.46
C PRO A 68 0.19 21.70 6.35
N ARG A 69 -0.35 20.63 6.92
CA ARG A 69 0.26 19.28 6.90
C ARG A 69 -0.82 18.23 6.78
N ALA A 70 -0.56 17.21 5.95
CA ALA A 70 -1.38 16.01 5.85
C ALA A 70 -0.45 14.78 5.76
N LEU A 71 -0.79 13.74 6.51
CA LEU A 71 -0.13 12.44 6.42
C LEU A 71 -0.97 11.52 5.54
N ILE A 72 -0.34 10.92 4.54
CA ILE A 72 -0.92 9.85 3.76
C ILE A 72 -0.28 8.56 4.23
N LEU A 73 -1.12 7.59 4.57
CA LEU A 73 -0.71 6.25 4.97
C LEU A 73 -1.32 5.24 3.98
N ASP A 74 -0.46 4.46 3.35
CA ASP A 74 -0.84 3.41 2.39
C ASP A 74 -0.41 2.06 2.97
N VAL A 75 -1.37 1.31 3.50
CA VAL A 75 -1.12 0.00 4.12
C VAL A 75 -1.27 -1.08 3.07
N GLY A 76 -0.14 -1.54 2.55
CA GLY A 76 -0.05 -2.65 1.60
C GLY A 76 0.03 -4.02 2.28
N GLY A 77 0.25 -5.06 1.48
CA GLY A 77 0.42 -6.43 1.99
C GLY A 77 1.66 -6.60 2.86
N PHE A 78 2.80 -6.10 2.41
CA PHE A 78 4.11 -6.28 3.08
C PHE A 78 4.58 -5.03 3.82
N THR A 79 4.24 -3.84 3.30
CA THR A 79 4.69 -2.55 3.83
C THR A 79 3.53 -1.63 4.13
N ALA A 80 3.75 -0.71 5.04
CA ALA A 80 2.95 0.50 5.21
C ALA A 80 3.82 1.70 4.80
N ASP A 81 3.45 2.31 3.70
CA ASP A 81 4.14 3.48 3.16
C ASP A 81 3.50 4.76 3.69
N TYR A 82 4.31 5.70 4.16
CA TYR A 82 3.79 6.98 4.58
C TYR A 82 4.48 8.15 3.86
N LEU A 83 3.68 9.16 3.58
CA LEU A 83 4.10 10.37 2.88
C LEU A 83 3.50 11.59 3.57
N MET A 84 4.36 12.49 4.03
CA MET A 84 3.92 13.79 4.54
C MET A 84 3.72 14.77 3.39
N LEU A 85 2.60 15.46 3.39
CA LEU A 85 2.37 16.62 2.55
C LEU A 85 2.46 17.91 3.38
N LYS A 86 3.09 18.92 2.81
CA LYS A 86 3.11 20.31 3.33
C LYS A 86 2.44 21.22 2.29
N ASN A 87 1.31 21.80 2.64
CA ASN A 87 0.50 22.63 1.73
C ASN A 87 0.25 21.95 0.37
N GLY A 88 -0.12 20.65 0.40
CA GLY A 88 -0.38 19.83 -0.79
C GLY A 88 0.86 19.34 -1.56
N HIS A 89 2.07 19.68 -1.13
CA HIS A 89 3.32 19.23 -1.77
C HIS A 89 3.98 18.10 -0.97
N ALA A 90 4.46 17.07 -1.67
CA ALA A 90 5.15 15.95 -1.03
C ALA A 90 6.46 16.41 -0.36
N ASP A 91 6.60 16.13 0.93
CA ASP A 91 7.84 16.32 1.67
C ASP A 91 8.62 15.00 1.74
N LEU A 92 9.51 14.81 0.76
CA LEU A 92 10.30 13.60 0.63
C LEU A 92 11.34 13.41 1.75
N SER A 93 11.54 14.39 2.61
CA SER A 93 12.42 14.25 3.77
C SER A 93 11.76 13.57 4.96
N THR A 94 10.43 13.44 4.92
CA THR A 94 9.60 12.85 5.96
C THR A 94 8.68 11.77 5.39
N CYS A 95 9.20 10.93 4.51
CA CYS A 95 8.50 9.79 3.96
C CYS A 95 9.37 8.55 4.13
N ASP A 96 8.72 7.43 4.41
CA ASP A 96 9.42 6.14 4.53
C ASP A 96 8.44 4.98 4.28
N SER A 97 8.97 3.76 4.37
CA SER A 97 8.24 2.51 4.25
C SER A 97 8.50 1.66 5.49
N LEU A 98 7.46 1.34 6.23
CA LEU A 98 7.52 0.43 7.37
C LEU A 98 7.27 -1.00 6.89
N GLU A 99 7.99 -1.98 7.46
CA GLU A 99 7.74 -3.41 7.21
C GLU A 99 6.51 -3.94 7.99
N ASN A 100 5.46 -3.13 8.06
CA ASN A 100 4.24 -3.37 8.83
C ASN A 100 3.01 -3.45 7.89
N GLY A 101 3.08 -4.33 6.88
CA GLY A 101 1.94 -4.58 6.01
C GLY A 101 0.90 -5.53 6.63
N VAL A 102 -0.28 -5.60 6.02
CA VAL A 102 -1.44 -6.34 6.55
C VAL A 102 -1.17 -7.86 6.69
N ILE A 103 -0.23 -8.42 5.92
CA ILE A 103 0.17 -9.84 6.03
C ILE A 103 0.74 -10.14 7.42
N LEU A 104 1.45 -9.19 8.04
CA LEU A 104 1.95 -9.34 9.40
C LEU A 104 0.79 -9.45 10.40
N LEU A 105 -0.27 -8.66 10.23
CA LEU A 105 -1.49 -8.74 11.03
C LEU A 105 -2.16 -10.12 10.89
N TYR A 106 -2.38 -10.60 9.66
CA TYR A 106 -2.99 -11.92 9.43
C TYR A 106 -2.19 -13.04 10.07
N ASN A 107 -0.86 -13.03 9.89
CA ASN A 107 0.00 -14.05 10.50
C ASN A 107 -0.04 -14.01 12.03
N ARG A 108 -0.06 -12.81 12.63
CA ARG A 108 -0.17 -12.63 14.09
C ARG A 108 -1.50 -13.17 14.61
N ILE A 109 -2.61 -12.83 13.98
CA ILE A 109 -3.95 -13.29 14.34
C ILE A 109 -4.06 -14.81 14.24
N ARG A 110 -3.67 -15.38 13.08
CA ARG A 110 -3.76 -16.82 12.83
C ARG A 110 -2.92 -17.63 13.82
N SER A 111 -1.70 -17.16 14.10
CA SER A 111 -0.83 -17.78 15.10
C SER A 111 -1.45 -17.75 16.49
N LYS A 112 -2.04 -16.63 16.90
CA LYS A 112 -2.67 -16.46 18.20
C LYS A 112 -3.96 -17.26 18.32
N ALA A 113 -4.83 -17.24 17.30
CA ALA A 113 -6.05 -18.06 17.31
C ALA A 113 -5.75 -19.55 17.43
N SER A 114 -4.71 -20.03 16.73
CA SER A 114 -4.29 -21.43 16.83
C SER A 114 -3.69 -21.76 18.18
N SER A 115 -2.82 -20.91 18.76
CA SER A 115 -2.14 -21.20 20.03
C SER A 115 -3.05 -21.08 21.25
N ASP A 116 -3.90 -20.08 21.27
CA ASP A 116 -4.64 -19.69 22.47
C ASP A 116 -6.05 -20.27 22.51
N LEU A 117 -6.66 -20.51 21.32
CA LEU A 117 -8.04 -20.98 21.20
C LEU A 117 -8.22 -22.30 20.43
N ASP A 118 -7.12 -22.89 19.92
CA ASP A 118 -7.14 -24.08 19.06
C ASP A 118 -8.04 -23.90 17.80
N VAL A 119 -8.08 -22.67 17.26
CA VAL A 119 -8.88 -22.31 16.08
C VAL A 119 -7.96 -22.01 14.91
N LEU A 120 -8.22 -22.65 13.77
CA LEU A 120 -7.53 -22.37 12.51
C LEU A 120 -8.34 -21.35 11.70
N LEU A 121 -7.75 -20.21 11.38
CA LEU A 121 -8.34 -19.16 10.57
C LEU A 121 -7.59 -19.01 9.26
N GLU A 122 -8.32 -18.79 8.18
CA GLU A 122 -7.77 -18.29 6.91
C GLU A 122 -7.84 -16.76 6.88
N GLU A 123 -7.17 -16.12 5.91
CA GLU A 123 -7.18 -14.65 5.77
C GLU A 123 -8.60 -14.11 5.56
N THR A 124 -9.40 -14.82 4.76
CA THR A 124 -10.81 -14.48 4.51
C THR A 124 -11.69 -14.54 5.76
N ASP A 125 -11.33 -15.42 6.72
CA ASP A 125 -12.04 -15.53 7.99
C ASP A 125 -11.71 -14.33 8.88
N VAL A 126 -10.45 -13.91 8.91
CA VAL A 126 -10.01 -12.71 9.61
C VAL A 126 -10.74 -11.46 9.08
N ASP A 127 -10.81 -11.32 7.74
CA ASP A 127 -11.55 -10.22 7.10
C ASP A 127 -13.03 -10.23 7.50
N ALA A 128 -13.67 -11.40 7.46
CA ALA A 128 -15.07 -11.54 7.84
C ALA A 128 -15.30 -11.16 9.32
N ILE A 129 -14.41 -11.56 10.21
CA ILE A 129 -14.49 -11.24 11.64
C ILE A 129 -14.31 -9.74 11.86
N LEU A 130 -13.30 -9.10 11.22
CA LEU A 130 -13.05 -7.66 11.33
C LEU A 130 -14.22 -6.82 10.82
N LEU A 131 -14.92 -7.28 9.77
CA LEU A 131 -16.09 -6.60 9.22
C LEU A 131 -17.36 -6.79 10.07
N GLN A 132 -17.56 -7.96 10.68
CA GLN A 132 -18.78 -8.33 11.42
C GLN A 132 -18.67 -8.11 12.93
N GLY A 133 -17.45 -8.01 13.45
CA GLY A 133 -17.20 -7.87 14.88
C GLY A 133 -17.77 -9.07 15.68
N GLN A 134 -18.38 -8.79 16.83
CA GLN A 134 -18.96 -9.81 17.72
C GLN A 134 -20.12 -10.60 17.08
N GLY A 135 -20.69 -10.14 15.97
CA GLY A 135 -21.71 -10.86 15.20
C GLY A 135 -21.15 -11.96 14.29
N SER A 136 -19.83 -12.22 14.32
CA SER A 136 -19.22 -13.24 13.50
C SER A 136 -19.64 -14.65 13.91
N SER A 137 -19.69 -15.57 12.96
CA SER A 137 -20.00 -16.99 13.19
C SER A 137 -18.94 -17.75 14.00
N TYR A 138 -17.78 -17.12 14.25
CA TYR A 138 -16.64 -17.71 14.98
C TYR A 138 -16.76 -17.58 16.51
N GLY A 139 -17.78 -16.86 17.01
CA GLY A 139 -18.01 -16.64 18.43
C GLY A 139 -17.27 -15.44 19.00
N GLU A 140 -17.71 -15.01 20.19
CA GLU A 140 -17.25 -13.78 20.83
C GLU A 140 -15.75 -13.80 21.19
N GLU A 141 -15.24 -14.95 21.62
CA GLU A 141 -13.86 -15.10 22.08
C GLU A 141 -12.87 -14.94 20.93
N VAL A 142 -13.15 -15.55 19.77
CA VAL A 142 -12.33 -15.39 18.54
C VAL A 142 -12.42 -13.97 18.02
N ALA A 143 -13.63 -13.38 18.00
CA ALA A 143 -13.83 -12.01 17.57
C ALA A 143 -13.05 -11.01 18.45
N ALA A 144 -13.09 -11.19 19.77
CA ALA A 144 -12.35 -10.35 20.71
C ALA A 144 -10.83 -10.46 20.53
N LEU A 145 -10.31 -11.67 20.28
CA LEU A 145 -8.89 -11.88 19.97
C LEU A 145 -8.48 -11.16 18.70
N VAL A 146 -9.26 -11.31 17.63
CA VAL A 146 -8.98 -10.66 16.32
C VAL A 146 -8.98 -9.14 16.47
N GLU A 147 -9.99 -8.58 17.12
CA GLU A 147 -10.11 -7.14 17.37
C GLU A 147 -8.94 -6.60 18.20
N TYR A 148 -8.55 -7.30 19.24
CA TYR A 148 -7.41 -6.94 20.09
C TYR A 148 -6.11 -6.92 19.29
N GLN A 149 -5.84 -7.97 18.48
CA GLN A 149 -4.63 -8.04 17.67
C GLN A 149 -4.60 -6.95 16.57
N ALA A 150 -5.77 -6.60 15.99
CA ALA A 150 -5.86 -5.52 15.03
C ALA A 150 -5.58 -4.15 15.69
N GLN A 151 -6.10 -3.92 16.90
CA GLN A 151 -5.83 -2.68 17.63
C GLN A 151 -4.35 -2.54 18.01
N GLU A 152 -3.71 -3.62 18.49
CA GLU A 152 -2.28 -3.64 18.78
C GLU A 152 -1.45 -3.35 17.51
N PHE A 153 -1.81 -3.96 16.37
CA PHE A 153 -1.14 -3.71 15.10
C PHE A 153 -1.21 -2.23 14.69
N VAL A 154 -2.39 -1.61 14.82
CA VAL A 154 -2.57 -0.18 14.52
C VAL A 154 -1.73 0.68 15.47
N ASN A 155 -1.72 0.36 16.76
CA ASN A 155 -0.93 1.09 17.76
C ASN A 155 0.57 0.97 17.47
N ASP A 156 1.06 -0.22 17.16
CA ASP A 156 2.47 -0.47 16.78
C ASP A 156 2.85 0.36 15.55
N MET A 157 1.99 0.36 14.53
CA MET A 157 2.21 1.09 13.28
C MET A 157 2.22 2.60 13.50
N LEU A 158 1.23 3.14 14.22
CA LEU A 158 1.16 4.58 14.53
C LEU A 158 2.30 5.04 15.44
N GLY A 159 2.76 4.17 16.33
CA GLY A 159 3.91 4.45 17.19
C GLY A 159 5.25 4.49 16.45
N ALA A 160 5.31 3.93 15.23
CA ALA A 160 6.49 3.92 14.38
C ALA A 160 6.55 5.11 13.39
N LEU A 161 5.48 5.91 13.26
CA LEU A 161 5.39 7.12 12.42
C LEU A 161 5.98 8.32 13.13
#